data_6336807911d073007bc083bb21e6a0ae
#
_entry.id   6336807911d073007bc083bb21e6a0ae
#
_cell.length_a   1.000
_cell.length_b   1.000
_cell.length_c   1.000
_cell.angle_alpha   90.00
_cell.angle_beta   90.00
_cell.angle_gamma   90.00
#
_symmetry.space_group_name_H-M   'P 1'
#
loop_
_entity.id
_entity.type
_entity.pdbx_description
1 polymer ?
#
loop_
_entity_poly.entity_id
_entity_poly.type
_entity_poly.pdbx_seq_one_letter_code
_entity_poly.pdbx_strand_id
1 'polypeptide(L)'
;MAENNTKRGPGHGPGGPRGGFRKPKDLRGTLSKLMGYLGRYKALLVIVVILLFISAACSVAGSYLIKPLINDYILPGDFIGLAKMLCVMAGVYVVGAVCSYGYARIMVHVAQNTVAKLRADLFNKMQKLPLKFFDTHTHGELMSRYTNDIETVSEALNNSFASLISCSLTFVGTVMMMIVLSPILTAITAVMLGVMLLVVKTIGGRSRRYFAAQQKAIGAVNGYIEEMIEGQKVIKVFNHEAAAKAGFTGLNDTYRDAATRAQAYAGAMMPAMGNLSHINYAITCCVGGLLAIRTGDLGGLSAFLQYTKQVSQPITQISQQVNTILSAVAGAERVFEIMEAEPEVDDGKVTLERVKENPDGTLTEANYDTGAWAWKKPDGSLVPLRGDVRFDHVVFGYDDRKIILHDISLFAKPGQKIAFVGSTGAGKTTITSLINRFYEIQSGTITYDGIDVRDIQKDSLRRSLGVVLQDTHLFTGTVADNIRYGRLDATDEEVEAAARLAGADGFIRHLPDGYQTVLTSEGGSLSQGERQLLNIARAACANPPVLILDEATSSIDTRTEKLIEKGMDRLMAGRTVFVIAHRLSTVRNSKAIMVLEQGSIIERGDHEDLLAQHGRYYQLYTGQAELA
;
A
#
# COMPACT_ATOMS: atom_id res chain seq x y z
N MET A 1 15.87 -2.42 49.97
CA MET A 1 17.27 -2.30 49.53
C MET A 1 17.44 -3.09 48.24
N ALA A 2 18.10 -2.51 47.30
CA ALA A 2 18.41 -2.95 45.93
C ALA A 2 17.31 -2.79 44.89
N GLU A 3 17.36 -1.62 44.23
CA GLU A 3 16.80 -1.31 42.93
C GLU A 3 17.35 -2.26 41.87
N ASN A 4 16.45 -2.92 41.13
CA ASN A 4 16.82 -3.66 39.94
C ASN A 4 16.20 -2.95 38.73
N ASN A 5 16.98 -2.10 38.12
CA ASN A 5 16.67 -1.23 36.97
C ASN A 5 16.78 -2.07 35.70
N THR A 6 15.72 -2.81 35.33
CA THR A 6 15.61 -3.48 34.04
C THR A 6 15.11 -2.47 33.00
N LYS A 7 16.02 -1.97 32.19
CA LYS A 7 15.72 -1.23 30.96
C LYS A 7 14.85 -2.11 30.04
N ARG A 8 13.55 -1.88 30.03
CA ARG A 8 12.66 -2.37 28.98
C ARG A 8 13.01 -1.63 27.69
N GLY A 9 13.43 -2.35 26.67
CA GLY A 9 13.58 -1.84 25.32
C GLY A 9 12.23 -1.34 24.77
N PRO A 10 12.23 -0.40 23.81
CA PRO A 10 11.00 0.14 23.25
C PRO A 10 10.21 -0.97 22.56
N GLY A 11 9.06 -1.34 23.13
CA GLY A 11 8.09 -2.22 22.52
C GLY A 11 7.60 -1.61 21.20
N HIS A 12 7.57 -2.40 20.15
CA HIS A 12 6.93 -2.05 18.89
C HIS A 12 5.41 -2.07 19.13
N GLY A 13 4.82 -0.92 19.42
CA GLY A 13 3.39 -0.73 19.34
C GLY A 13 2.97 -0.58 17.86
N PRO A 14 1.73 -0.96 17.49
CA PRO A 14 1.21 -0.82 16.13
C PRO A 14 1.31 0.65 15.69
N GLY A 15 1.81 0.85 14.46
CA GLY A 15 2.18 2.14 13.93
C GLY A 15 1.01 3.11 13.79
N GLY A 16 0.93 4.07 14.69
CA GLY A 16 0.19 5.29 14.45
C GLY A 16 0.71 6.05 13.22
N PRO A 17 -0.07 6.98 12.62
CA PRO A 17 0.27 7.64 11.37
C PRO A 17 1.62 8.35 11.49
N ARG A 18 2.67 7.77 10.90
CA ARG A 18 4.01 8.36 10.78
C ARG A 18 4.02 9.46 9.73
N GLY A 19 3.21 10.51 9.93
CA GLY A 19 3.21 11.74 9.13
C GLY A 19 4.33 12.71 9.52
N GLY A 20 5.52 12.23 9.85
CA GLY A 20 6.71 13.05 9.99
C GLY A 20 7.40 13.19 8.64
N PHE A 21 7.71 14.42 8.24
CA PHE A 21 8.46 14.78 7.05
C PHE A 21 9.82 14.03 7.05
N ARG A 22 9.87 12.83 6.47
CA ARG A 22 11.12 12.12 6.23
C ARG A 22 11.73 12.69 4.96
N LYS A 23 12.90 13.27 5.07
CA LYS A 23 13.68 13.63 3.88
C LYS A 23 13.95 12.37 3.07
N PRO A 24 13.79 12.40 1.74
CA PRO A 24 14.14 11.28 0.89
C PRO A 24 15.63 10.93 1.09
N LYS A 25 15.94 9.65 1.13
CA LYS A 25 17.31 9.13 1.30
C LYS A 25 18.11 9.32 0.00
N ASP A 26 17.48 8.99 -1.14
CA ASP A 26 18.05 9.14 -2.48
C ASP A 26 17.16 10.01 -3.38
N LEU A 27 17.32 11.33 -3.25
CA LEU A 27 16.56 12.30 -4.04
C LEU A 27 16.87 12.20 -5.54
N ARG A 28 18.15 11.98 -5.91
CA ARG A 28 18.55 11.93 -7.32
C ARG A 28 18.06 10.69 -8.03
N GLY A 29 18.24 9.51 -7.41
CA GLY A 29 17.80 8.25 -7.97
C GLY A 29 16.28 8.21 -8.15
N THR A 30 15.53 8.62 -7.11
CA THR A 30 14.07 8.67 -7.14
C THR A 30 13.54 9.63 -8.20
N LEU A 31 14.13 10.84 -8.28
CA LEU A 31 13.74 11.81 -9.31
C LEU A 31 14.06 11.31 -10.72
N SER A 32 15.20 10.64 -10.92
CA SER A 32 15.56 10.03 -12.21
C SER A 32 14.56 8.96 -12.63
N LYS A 33 14.11 8.09 -11.71
CA LYS A 33 13.08 7.08 -11.97
C LYS A 33 11.75 7.72 -12.34
N LEU A 34 11.32 8.74 -11.59
CA LEU A 34 10.10 9.49 -11.88
C LEU A 34 10.17 10.19 -13.24
N MET A 35 11.33 10.79 -13.57
CA MET A 35 11.57 11.37 -14.90
C MET A 35 11.57 10.32 -16.00
N GLY A 36 11.95 9.07 -15.72
CA GLY A 36 11.80 7.93 -16.64
C GLY A 36 10.34 7.70 -17.06
N TYR A 37 9.40 7.76 -16.10
CA TYR A 37 7.96 7.68 -16.39
C TYR A 37 7.46 8.85 -17.22
N LEU A 38 7.94 10.07 -16.92
CA LEU A 38 7.60 11.28 -17.68
C LEU A 38 8.25 11.31 -19.06
N GLY A 39 9.35 10.58 -19.26
CA GLY A 39 10.11 10.56 -20.50
C GLY A 39 9.31 10.14 -21.74
N ARG A 40 8.21 9.41 -21.55
CA ARG A 40 7.26 9.06 -22.61
C ARG A 40 6.52 10.28 -23.18
N TYR A 41 6.40 11.35 -22.41
CA TYR A 41 5.65 12.57 -22.74
C TYR A 41 6.56 13.77 -23.04
N LYS A 42 7.83 13.54 -23.43
CA LYS A 42 8.84 14.60 -23.66
C LYS A 42 8.32 15.74 -24.55
N ALA A 43 7.67 15.42 -25.66
CA ALA A 43 7.14 16.43 -26.58
C ALA A 43 6.06 17.30 -25.92
N LEU A 44 5.14 16.69 -25.15
CA LEU A 44 4.10 17.42 -24.43
C LEU A 44 4.70 18.31 -23.32
N LEU A 45 5.73 17.84 -22.62
CA LEU A 45 6.42 18.62 -21.59
C LEU A 45 7.17 19.82 -22.18
N VAL A 46 7.77 19.68 -23.37
CA VAL A 46 8.38 20.82 -24.08
C VAL A 46 7.31 21.86 -24.45
N ILE A 47 6.14 21.42 -24.95
CA ILE A 47 5.02 22.33 -25.23
C ILE A 47 4.56 23.04 -23.95
N VAL A 48 4.46 22.32 -22.82
CA VAL A 48 4.11 22.91 -21.52
C VAL A 48 5.11 24.02 -21.13
N VAL A 49 6.42 23.78 -21.27
CA VAL A 49 7.45 24.78 -20.93
C VAL A 49 7.32 26.01 -21.82
N ILE A 50 7.04 25.85 -23.13
CA ILE A 50 6.82 26.95 -24.06
C ILE A 50 5.56 27.76 -23.66
N LEU A 51 4.45 27.08 -23.36
CA LEU A 51 3.21 27.73 -22.94
C LEU A 51 3.39 28.46 -21.58
N LEU A 52 4.13 27.88 -20.64
CA LEU A 52 4.48 28.53 -19.37
C LEU A 52 5.29 29.79 -19.60
N PHE A 53 6.28 29.74 -20.51
CA PHE A 53 7.10 30.90 -20.85
C PHE A 53 6.25 32.03 -21.47
N ILE A 54 5.40 31.71 -22.45
CA ILE A 54 4.49 32.67 -23.08
C ILE A 54 3.54 33.27 -22.05
N SER A 55 2.93 32.44 -21.20
CA SER A 55 2.01 32.89 -20.15
C SER A 55 2.69 33.85 -19.18
N ALA A 56 3.91 33.50 -18.69
CA ALA A 56 4.69 34.35 -17.82
C ALA A 56 5.10 35.68 -18.51
N ALA A 57 5.53 35.60 -19.77
CA ALA A 57 5.85 36.79 -20.58
C ALA A 57 4.64 37.72 -20.76
N CYS A 58 3.45 37.16 -21.04
CA CYS A 58 2.21 37.94 -21.16
C CYS A 58 1.85 38.62 -19.83
N SER A 59 2.01 37.91 -18.68
CA SER A 59 1.76 38.47 -17.34
C SER A 59 2.68 39.65 -17.03
N VAL A 60 3.98 39.51 -17.35
CA VAL A 60 4.98 40.56 -17.15
C VAL A 60 4.76 41.72 -18.13
N ALA A 61 4.55 41.43 -19.40
CA ALA A 61 4.30 42.44 -20.44
C ALA A 61 3.02 43.25 -20.15
N GLY A 62 1.94 42.58 -19.70
CA GLY A 62 0.67 43.24 -19.34
C GLY A 62 0.86 44.33 -18.28
N SER A 63 1.74 44.09 -17.30
CA SER A 63 2.08 45.10 -16.29
C SER A 63 2.92 46.25 -16.87
N TYR A 64 3.81 45.97 -17.83
CA TYR A 64 4.62 46.98 -18.48
C TYR A 64 3.78 47.91 -19.36
N LEU A 65 2.78 47.37 -20.06
CA LEU A 65 1.90 48.12 -20.96
C LEU A 65 1.10 49.25 -20.26
N ILE A 66 1.04 49.21 -18.93
CA ILE A 66 0.49 50.34 -18.14
C ILE A 66 1.30 51.62 -18.34
N LYS A 67 2.63 51.51 -18.57
CA LYS A 67 3.49 52.67 -18.76
C LYS A 67 3.12 53.46 -20.03
N PRO A 68 3.15 52.90 -21.24
CA PRO A 68 2.72 53.64 -22.44
C PRO A 68 1.23 54.01 -22.39
N LEU A 69 0.37 53.18 -21.79
CA LEU A 69 -1.06 53.50 -21.64
C LEU A 69 -1.26 54.87 -20.95
N ILE A 70 -0.51 55.10 -19.85
CA ILE A 70 -0.65 56.36 -19.10
C ILE A 70 0.08 57.50 -19.77
N ASN A 71 1.36 57.33 -20.18
CA ASN A 71 2.20 58.39 -20.66
C ASN A 71 1.83 58.85 -22.06
N ASP A 72 1.51 57.90 -22.96
CA ASP A 72 1.37 58.22 -24.41
C ASP A 72 -0.09 58.43 -24.81
N TYR A 73 -1.08 57.96 -24.02
CA TYR A 73 -2.51 58.06 -24.38
C TYR A 73 -3.36 58.78 -23.33
N ILE A 74 -3.21 58.49 -22.02
CA ILE A 74 -4.06 59.13 -20.99
C ILE A 74 -3.63 60.58 -20.77
N LEU A 75 -2.33 60.84 -20.55
CA LEU A 75 -1.84 62.17 -20.27
C LEU A 75 -2.04 63.14 -21.45
N PRO A 76 -1.81 62.73 -22.73
CA PRO A 76 -2.10 63.57 -23.87
C PRO A 76 -3.59 63.67 -24.23
N GLY A 77 -4.47 62.83 -23.71
CA GLY A 77 -5.89 62.81 -23.97
C GLY A 77 -6.30 62.15 -25.30
N ASP A 78 -5.47 61.25 -25.82
CA ASP A 78 -5.79 60.52 -27.08
C ASP A 78 -6.71 59.31 -26.79
N PHE A 79 -8.01 59.54 -26.92
CA PHE A 79 -9.04 58.50 -26.67
C PHE A 79 -9.01 57.38 -27.74
N ILE A 80 -8.63 57.67 -28.97
CA ILE A 80 -8.58 56.66 -30.07
C ILE A 80 -7.35 55.76 -29.85
N GLY A 81 -6.20 56.35 -29.53
CA GLY A 81 -4.99 55.62 -29.18
C GLY A 81 -5.20 54.76 -27.91
N LEU A 82 -5.87 55.30 -26.90
CA LEU A 82 -6.24 54.60 -25.68
C LEU A 82 -7.07 53.35 -25.98
N ALA A 83 -8.11 53.46 -26.80
CA ALA A 83 -8.95 52.32 -27.18
C ALA A 83 -8.14 51.22 -27.91
N LYS A 84 -7.26 51.62 -28.84
CA LYS A 84 -6.36 50.66 -29.53
C LYS A 84 -5.43 49.95 -28.53
N MET A 85 -4.83 50.70 -27.60
CA MET A 85 -3.91 50.13 -26.58
C MET A 85 -4.62 49.17 -25.65
N LEU A 86 -5.87 49.48 -25.23
CA LEU A 86 -6.69 48.56 -24.43
C LEU A 86 -7.00 47.27 -25.19
N CYS A 87 -7.26 47.33 -26.53
CA CYS A 87 -7.42 46.12 -27.33
C CYS A 87 -6.13 45.29 -27.39
N VAL A 88 -4.96 45.93 -27.50
CA VAL A 88 -3.66 45.22 -27.43
C VAL A 88 -3.48 44.54 -26.08
N MET A 89 -3.73 45.25 -24.98
CA MET A 89 -3.66 44.66 -23.63
C MET A 89 -4.64 43.49 -23.46
N ALA A 90 -5.87 43.65 -23.91
CA ALA A 90 -6.83 42.54 -23.89
C ALA A 90 -6.33 41.34 -24.70
N GLY A 91 -5.75 41.55 -25.86
CA GLY A 91 -5.11 40.50 -26.67
C GLY A 91 -4.00 39.78 -25.93
N VAL A 92 -3.10 40.52 -25.25
CA VAL A 92 -2.02 39.93 -24.45
C VAL A 92 -2.57 39.06 -23.29
N TYR A 93 -3.59 39.56 -22.58
CA TYR A 93 -4.20 38.78 -21.50
C TYR A 93 -4.96 37.55 -22.03
N VAL A 94 -5.65 37.63 -23.15
CA VAL A 94 -6.33 36.50 -23.79
C VAL A 94 -5.30 35.42 -24.17
N VAL A 95 -4.20 35.80 -24.81
CA VAL A 95 -3.11 34.87 -25.15
C VAL A 95 -2.55 34.23 -23.91
N GLY A 96 -2.26 35.01 -22.85
CA GLY A 96 -1.80 34.50 -21.57
C GLY A 96 -2.78 33.49 -20.95
N ALA A 97 -4.08 33.78 -20.98
CA ALA A 97 -5.13 32.91 -20.46
C ALA A 97 -5.24 31.59 -21.26
N VAL A 98 -5.19 31.65 -22.57
CA VAL A 98 -5.22 30.48 -23.46
C VAL A 98 -3.99 29.59 -23.22
N CYS A 99 -2.81 30.20 -23.13
CA CYS A 99 -1.58 29.46 -22.80
C CYS A 99 -1.63 28.82 -21.41
N SER A 100 -2.19 29.54 -20.42
CA SER A 100 -2.37 29.04 -19.06
C SER A 100 -3.32 27.84 -19.03
N TYR A 101 -4.45 27.92 -19.70
CA TYR A 101 -5.39 26.81 -19.85
C TYR A 101 -4.74 25.63 -20.58
N GLY A 102 -4.00 25.91 -21.66
CA GLY A 102 -3.33 24.90 -22.48
C GLY A 102 -2.32 24.07 -21.67
N TYR A 103 -1.39 24.73 -20.96
CA TYR A 103 -0.42 23.98 -20.15
C TYR A 103 -1.08 23.20 -19.02
N ALA A 104 -2.08 23.78 -18.35
CA ALA A 104 -2.78 23.10 -17.27
C ALA A 104 -3.49 21.82 -17.77
N ARG A 105 -4.17 21.90 -18.92
CA ARG A 105 -4.85 20.76 -19.55
C ARG A 105 -3.87 19.64 -19.91
N ILE A 106 -2.72 20.00 -20.50
CA ILE A 106 -1.68 19.04 -20.87
C ILE A 106 -1.08 18.40 -19.60
N MET A 107 -0.78 19.20 -18.56
CA MET A 107 -0.19 18.66 -17.30
C MET A 107 -1.12 17.68 -16.62
N VAL A 108 -2.42 17.95 -16.54
CA VAL A 108 -3.40 17.00 -16.00
C VAL A 108 -3.36 15.68 -16.78
N HIS A 109 -3.35 15.75 -18.12
CA HIS A 109 -3.30 14.54 -18.95
C HIS A 109 -2.01 13.72 -18.70
N VAL A 110 -0.85 14.37 -18.70
CA VAL A 110 0.45 13.74 -18.46
C VAL A 110 0.53 13.14 -17.06
N ALA A 111 0.11 13.89 -16.04
CA ALA A 111 0.17 13.46 -14.65
C ALA A 111 -0.76 12.26 -14.41
N GLN A 112 -2.02 12.32 -14.84
CA GLN A 112 -2.97 11.23 -14.59
C GLN A 112 -2.58 9.93 -15.29
N ASN A 113 -2.09 10.00 -16.53
CA ASN A 113 -1.60 8.81 -17.24
C ASN A 113 -0.33 8.24 -16.58
N THR A 114 0.57 9.11 -16.10
CA THR A 114 1.78 8.66 -15.37
C THR A 114 1.40 7.97 -14.07
N VAL A 115 0.48 8.54 -13.31
CA VAL A 115 -0.02 7.98 -12.04
C VAL A 115 -0.75 6.66 -12.27
N ALA A 116 -1.62 6.58 -13.28
CA ALA A 116 -2.31 5.34 -13.63
C ALA A 116 -1.31 4.21 -13.95
N LYS A 117 -0.26 4.52 -14.74
CA LYS A 117 0.79 3.57 -15.05
C LYS A 117 1.58 3.16 -13.79
N LEU A 118 1.94 4.12 -12.92
CA LEU A 118 2.65 3.84 -11.68
C LEU A 118 1.85 2.90 -10.77
N ARG A 119 0.53 3.13 -10.64
CA ARG A 119 -0.37 2.24 -9.89
C ARG A 119 -0.42 0.83 -10.49
N ALA A 120 -0.53 0.73 -11.81
CA ALA A 120 -0.56 -0.56 -12.49
C ALA A 120 0.76 -1.33 -12.32
N ASP A 121 1.91 -0.66 -12.49
CA ASP A 121 3.22 -1.26 -12.35
C ASP A 121 3.48 -1.70 -10.89
N LEU A 122 3.06 -0.90 -9.90
CA LEU A 122 3.12 -1.24 -8.48
C LEU A 122 2.25 -2.47 -8.17
N PHE A 123 1.01 -2.51 -8.68
CA PHE A 123 0.11 -3.64 -8.46
C PHE A 123 0.66 -4.93 -9.09
N ASN A 124 1.12 -4.86 -10.34
CA ASN A 124 1.73 -5.99 -11.04
C ASN A 124 2.99 -6.50 -10.31
N LYS A 125 3.77 -5.59 -9.73
CA LYS A 125 4.94 -5.99 -8.94
C LYS A 125 4.54 -6.68 -7.65
N MET A 126 3.55 -6.16 -6.92
CA MET A 126 3.07 -6.77 -5.68
C MET A 126 2.58 -8.20 -5.88
N GLN A 127 1.93 -8.51 -7.03
CA GLN A 127 1.51 -9.88 -7.34
C GLN A 127 2.67 -10.86 -7.52
N LYS A 128 3.89 -10.36 -7.72
CA LYS A 128 5.10 -11.17 -7.93
C LYS A 128 6.00 -11.25 -6.69
N LEU A 129 5.61 -10.62 -5.59
CA LEU A 129 6.42 -10.62 -4.38
C LEU A 129 6.16 -11.89 -3.55
N PRO A 130 7.20 -12.40 -2.85
CA PRO A 130 7.07 -13.58 -2.00
C PRO A 130 6.18 -13.28 -0.78
N LEU A 131 5.55 -14.32 -0.21
CA LEU A 131 4.69 -14.19 0.97
C LEU A 131 5.42 -13.55 2.16
N LYS A 132 6.71 -13.84 2.32
CA LYS A 132 7.60 -13.20 3.31
C LYS A 132 7.52 -11.67 3.31
N PHE A 133 7.33 -11.06 2.13
CA PHE A 133 7.19 -9.62 2.02
C PHE A 133 5.92 -9.13 2.72
N PHE A 134 4.80 -9.81 2.52
CA PHE A 134 3.50 -9.46 3.13
C PHE A 134 3.47 -9.73 4.64
N ASP A 135 4.18 -10.75 5.11
CA ASP A 135 4.28 -11.05 6.55
C ASP A 135 5.11 -10.01 7.31
N THR A 136 6.01 -9.32 6.62
CA THR A 136 6.87 -8.27 7.22
C THR A 136 6.31 -6.85 7.13
N HIS A 137 5.23 -6.66 6.36
CA HIS A 137 4.58 -5.36 6.15
C HIS A 137 3.11 -5.40 6.55
N THR A 138 2.63 -4.36 7.22
CA THR A 138 1.21 -4.28 7.58
C THR A 138 0.35 -3.91 6.36
N HIS A 139 -0.89 -4.41 6.31
CA HIS A 139 -1.85 -4.06 5.25
C HIS A 139 -2.04 -2.55 5.13
N GLY A 140 -2.14 -1.83 6.26
CA GLY A 140 -2.27 -0.37 6.28
C GLY A 140 -1.06 0.35 5.69
N GLU A 141 0.16 -0.18 5.89
CA GLU A 141 1.36 0.36 5.28
C GLU A 141 1.32 0.22 3.76
N LEU A 142 1.00 -0.97 3.25
CA LEU A 142 0.92 -1.24 1.82
C LEU A 142 -0.20 -0.41 1.16
N MET A 143 -1.38 -0.31 1.79
CA MET A 143 -2.47 0.53 1.30
C MET A 143 -2.08 2.01 1.26
N SER A 144 -1.33 2.50 2.23
CA SER A 144 -0.85 3.90 2.24
C SER A 144 0.04 4.22 1.03
N ARG A 145 0.74 3.24 0.44
CA ARG A 145 1.50 3.45 -0.82
C ARG A 145 0.57 3.76 -1.99
N TYR A 146 -0.58 3.06 -2.08
CA TYR A 146 -1.56 3.29 -3.16
C TYR A 146 -2.37 4.56 -2.99
N THR A 147 -2.69 4.91 -1.76
CA THR A 147 -3.54 6.07 -1.45
C THR A 147 -2.71 7.33 -1.27
N ASN A 148 -1.97 7.43 -0.17
CA ASN A 148 -1.31 8.67 0.21
C ASN A 148 -0.06 8.98 -0.61
N ASP A 149 0.83 7.99 -0.81
CA ASP A 149 2.12 8.23 -1.47
C ASP A 149 1.94 8.54 -2.95
N ILE A 150 1.14 7.75 -3.67
CA ILE A 150 0.84 8.00 -5.09
C ILE A 150 0.04 9.28 -5.27
N GLU A 151 -0.89 9.62 -4.37
CA GLU A 151 -1.65 10.88 -4.46
C GLU A 151 -0.75 12.10 -4.28
N THR A 152 0.20 12.04 -3.35
CA THR A 152 1.19 13.12 -3.19
C THR A 152 2.05 13.29 -4.45
N VAL A 153 2.42 12.20 -5.12
CA VAL A 153 3.10 12.23 -6.42
C VAL A 153 2.20 12.85 -7.48
N SER A 154 0.91 12.48 -7.51
CA SER A 154 -0.10 13.04 -8.41
C SER A 154 -0.21 14.55 -8.26
N GLU A 155 -0.32 15.05 -7.04
CA GLU A 155 -0.41 16.48 -6.74
C GLU A 155 0.85 17.23 -7.19
N ALA A 156 2.03 16.69 -6.93
CA ALA A 156 3.28 17.29 -7.37
C ALA A 156 3.38 17.37 -8.91
N LEU A 157 3.01 16.31 -9.61
CA LEU A 157 3.02 16.26 -11.06
C LEU A 157 1.97 17.22 -11.68
N ASN A 158 0.76 17.25 -11.12
CA ASN A 158 -0.30 18.11 -11.65
C ASN A 158 -0.01 19.60 -11.48
N ASN A 159 0.43 20.00 -10.29
CA ASN A 159 0.46 21.39 -9.88
C ASN A 159 1.87 21.93 -9.61
N SER A 160 2.68 21.19 -8.86
CA SER A 160 3.88 21.77 -8.24
C SER A 160 5.00 22.03 -9.24
N PHE A 161 5.23 21.16 -10.22
CA PHE A 161 6.28 21.37 -11.22
C PHE A 161 5.95 22.56 -12.13
N ALA A 162 4.72 22.64 -12.65
CA ALA A 162 4.30 23.74 -13.51
C ALA A 162 4.31 25.07 -12.74
N SER A 163 3.79 25.07 -11.49
CA SER A 163 3.77 26.25 -10.63
C SER A 163 5.17 26.73 -10.29
N LEU A 164 6.11 25.84 -9.96
CA LEU A 164 7.50 26.19 -9.67
C LEU A 164 8.16 26.89 -10.87
N ILE A 165 8.00 26.32 -12.08
CA ILE A 165 8.55 26.91 -13.31
C ILE A 165 7.90 28.26 -13.58
N SER A 166 6.57 28.35 -13.52
CA SER A 166 5.81 29.59 -13.77
C SER A 166 6.22 30.70 -12.78
N CYS A 167 6.25 30.39 -11.48
CA CYS A 167 6.64 31.34 -10.43
C CYS A 167 8.09 31.82 -10.63
N SER A 168 9.00 30.92 -11.01
CA SER A 168 10.39 31.27 -11.25
C SER A 168 10.54 32.20 -12.47
N LEU A 169 9.85 31.89 -13.58
CA LEU A 169 9.83 32.72 -14.79
C LEU A 169 9.23 34.10 -14.51
N THR A 170 8.09 34.14 -13.82
CA THR A 170 7.43 35.41 -13.46
C THR A 170 8.30 36.23 -12.51
N PHE A 171 8.93 35.61 -11.53
CA PHE A 171 9.84 36.31 -10.60
C PHE A 171 11.01 36.93 -11.34
N VAL A 172 11.74 36.15 -12.15
CA VAL A 172 12.88 36.64 -12.94
C VAL A 172 12.45 37.74 -13.90
N GLY A 173 11.35 37.55 -14.64
CA GLY A 173 10.81 38.54 -15.55
C GLY A 173 10.39 39.84 -14.86
N THR A 174 9.73 39.74 -13.70
CA THR A 174 9.34 40.90 -12.90
C THR A 174 10.55 41.67 -12.39
N VAL A 175 11.55 40.99 -11.82
CA VAL A 175 12.79 41.65 -11.33
C VAL A 175 13.54 42.32 -12.48
N MET A 176 13.65 41.66 -13.63
CA MET A 176 14.29 42.22 -14.82
C MET A 176 13.59 43.52 -15.29
N MET A 177 12.26 43.51 -15.33
CA MET A 177 11.50 44.71 -15.73
C MET A 177 11.57 45.83 -14.69
N MET A 178 11.64 45.51 -13.39
CA MET A 178 11.84 46.48 -12.34
C MET A 178 13.19 47.18 -12.49
N ILE A 179 14.29 46.45 -12.80
CA ILE A 179 15.61 47.03 -13.06
C ILE A 179 15.55 47.98 -14.30
N VAL A 180 14.88 47.57 -15.37
CA VAL A 180 14.75 48.39 -16.59
C VAL A 180 13.96 49.66 -16.32
N LEU A 181 12.91 49.61 -15.50
CA LEU A 181 12.05 50.76 -15.19
C LEU A 181 12.76 51.77 -14.27
N SER A 182 13.33 51.30 -13.14
CA SER A 182 14.01 52.13 -12.17
C SER A 182 14.97 51.34 -11.27
N PRO A 183 16.29 51.41 -11.49
CA PRO A 183 17.25 50.71 -10.61
C PRO A 183 17.18 51.16 -9.16
N ILE A 184 16.87 52.45 -8.91
CA ILE A 184 16.77 53.01 -7.54
C ILE A 184 15.61 52.38 -6.78
N LEU A 185 14.42 52.35 -7.38
CA LEU A 185 13.26 51.74 -6.76
C LEU A 185 13.40 50.21 -6.60
N THR A 186 14.12 49.57 -7.54
CA THR A 186 14.46 48.14 -7.43
C THR A 186 15.38 47.88 -6.24
N ALA A 187 16.37 48.71 -5.99
CA ALA A 187 17.24 48.58 -4.81
C ALA A 187 16.45 48.70 -3.49
N ILE A 188 15.51 49.65 -3.41
CA ILE A 188 14.60 49.79 -2.25
C ILE A 188 13.77 48.54 -2.05
N THR A 189 13.15 48.04 -3.12
CA THR A 189 12.34 46.82 -3.07
C THR A 189 13.18 45.60 -2.68
N ALA A 190 14.43 45.50 -3.17
CA ALA A 190 15.33 44.41 -2.81
C ALA A 190 15.67 44.41 -1.29
N VAL A 191 15.93 45.58 -0.71
CA VAL A 191 16.12 45.72 0.74
C VAL A 191 14.88 45.28 1.51
N MET A 192 13.69 45.70 1.09
CA MET A 192 12.43 45.29 1.71
C MET A 192 12.16 43.80 1.59
N LEU A 193 12.49 43.19 0.43
CA LEU A 193 12.45 41.72 0.27
C LEU A 193 13.40 41.01 1.22
N GLY A 194 14.60 41.57 1.45
CA GLY A 194 15.54 41.07 2.47
C GLY A 194 14.94 41.10 3.89
N VAL A 195 14.28 42.21 4.26
CA VAL A 195 13.53 42.30 5.53
C VAL A 195 12.42 41.26 5.63
N MET A 196 11.63 41.08 4.55
CA MET A 196 10.57 40.07 4.48
C MET A 196 11.12 38.66 4.69
N LEU A 197 12.22 38.29 4.03
CA LEU A 197 12.90 37.00 4.19
C LEU A 197 13.39 36.79 5.63
N LEU A 198 13.87 37.82 6.28
CA LEU A 198 14.33 37.76 7.66
C LEU A 198 13.16 37.53 8.64
N VAL A 199 12.00 38.17 8.40
CA VAL A 199 10.77 37.96 9.16
C VAL A 199 10.26 36.55 8.94
N VAL A 200 10.21 36.06 7.68
CA VAL A 200 9.82 34.66 7.36
C VAL A 200 10.71 33.66 8.08
N LYS A 201 12.03 33.86 8.05
CA LYS A 201 12.99 32.99 8.76
C LYS A 201 12.74 32.98 10.27
N THR A 202 12.46 34.11 10.86
CA THR A 202 12.26 34.25 12.32
C THR A 202 10.92 33.65 12.78
N ILE A 203 9.82 34.02 12.14
CA ILE A 203 8.48 33.52 12.47
C ILE A 203 8.39 32.04 12.09
N GLY A 204 8.85 31.66 10.90
CA GLY A 204 8.82 30.29 10.41
C GLY A 204 9.66 29.33 11.27
N GLY A 205 10.80 29.76 11.77
CA GLY A 205 11.62 28.97 12.70
C GLY A 205 10.88 28.65 14.01
N ARG A 206 10.21 29.64 14.59
CA ARG A 206 9.37 29.45 15.80
C ARG A 206 8.14 28.60 15.50
N SER A 207 7.44 28.90 14.44
CA SER A 207 6.27 28.15 13.98
C SER A 207 6.58 26.66 13.84
N ARG A 208 7.71 26.29 13.20
CA ARG A 208 8.14 24.90 13.03
C ARG A 208 8.31 24.17 14.36
N ARG A 209 8.85 24.83 15.38
CA ARG A 209 9.00 24.24 16.73
C ARG A 209 7.64 23.93 17.36
N TYR A 210 6.70 24.87 17.27
CA TYR A 210 5.37 24.68 17.85
C TYR A 210 4.53 23.67 17.06
N PHE A 211 4.67 23.62 15.73
CA PHE A 211 4.05 22.55 14.93
C PHE A 211 4.58 21.15 15.30
N ALA A 212 5.88 21.02 15.58
CA ALA A 212 6.43 19.75 16.04
C ALA A 212 5.85 19.34 17.41
N ALA A 213 5.66 20.30 18.33
CA ALA A 213 4.99 20.05 19.61
C ALA A 213 3.52 19.67 19.42
N GLN A 214 2.79 20.34 18.54
CA GLN A 214 1.41 20.02 18.17
C GLN A 214 1.31 18.60 17.62
N GLN A 215 2.20 18.20 16.69
CA GLN A 215 2.21 16.86 16.12
C GLN A 215 2.46 15.77 17.16
N LYS A 216 3.34 16.05 18.14
CA LYS A 216 3.56 15.12 19.25
C LYS A 216 2.31 14.99 20.12
N ALA A 217 1.66 16.09 20.42
CA ALA A 217 0.46 16.09 21.26
C ALA A 217 -0.73 15.40 20.57
N ILE A 218 -0.98 15.66 19.27
CA ILE A 218 -2.06 14.97 18.53
C ILE A 218 -1.80 13.47 18.42
N GLY A 219 -0.52 13.06 18.28
CA GLY A 219 -0.15 11.65 18.29
C GLY A 219 -0.51 10.97 19.62
N ALA A 220 -0.30 11.64 20.76
CA ALA A 220 -0.69 11.12 22.06
C ALA A 220 -2.22 11.03 22.23
N VAL A 221 -2.97 12.02 21.74
CA VAL A 221 -4.44 12.00 21.75
C VAL A 221 -4.97 10.85 20.90
N ASN A 222 -4.45 10.69 19.68
CA ASN A 222 -4.90 9.63 18.77
C ASN A 222 -4.60 8.23 19.34
N GLY A 223 -3.39 8.02 19.89
CA GLY A 223 -3.05 6.72 20.51
C GLY A 223 -3.96 6.41 21.70
N TYR A 224 -4.31 7.42 22.51
CA TYR A 224 -5.25 7.23 23.61
C TYR A 224 -6.68 6.91 23.12
N ILE A 225 -7.14 7.58 22.05
CA ILE A 225 -8.46 7.30 21.45
C ILE A 225 -8.50 5.86 20.93
N GLU A 226 -7.46 5.43 20.20
CA GLU A 226 -7.36 4.07 19.66
C GLU A 226 -7.43 3.03 20.78
N GLU A 227 -6.63 3.20 21.84
CA GLU A 227 -6.63 2.32 23.01
C GLU A 227 -8.00 2.26 23.71
N MET A 228 -8.67 3.42 23.87
CA MET A 228 -9.99 3.47 24.51
C MET A 228 -11.09 2.86 23.64
N ILE A 229 -11.01 2.98 22.30
CA ILE A 229 -11.97 2.36 21.37
C ILE A 229 -11.79 0.84 21.38
N GLU A 230 -10.57 0.34 21.28
CA GLU A 230 -10.27 -1.09 21.37
C GLU A 230 -10.70 -1.69 22.71
N GLY A 231 -10.41 -0.96 23.81
CA GLY A 231 -10.77 -1.33 25.17
C GLY A 231 -12.22 -1.02 25.57
N GLN A 232 -13.09 -0.55 24.66
CA GLN A 232 -14.42 -0.01 25.03
C GLN A 232 -15.29 -1.01 25.81
N LYS A 233 -15.24 -2.29 25.45
CA LYS A 233 -15.97 -3.36 26.20
C LYS A 233 -15.49 -3.46 27.65
N VAL A 234 -14.18 -3.37 27.88
CA VAL A 234 -13.57 -3.43 29.21
C VAL A 234 -13.96 -2.20 30.02
N ILE A 235 -13.88 -1.01 29.43
CA ILE A 235 -14.28 0.26 30.06
C ILE A 235 -15.74 0.16 30.56
N LYS A 236 -16.64 -0.37 29.70
CA LYS A 236 -18.07 -0.52 30.00
C LYS A 236 -18.33 -1.52 31.13
N VAL A 237 -17.68 -2.71 31.07
CA VAL A 237 -17.87 -3.77 32.07
C VAL A 237 -17.41 -3.31 33.46
N PHE A 238 -16.33 -2.50 33.54
CA PHE A 238 -15.79 -2.02 34.80
C PHE A 238 -16.26 -0.62 35.19
N ASN A 239 -17.15 0.03 34.41
CA ASN A 239 -17.68 1.38 34.65
C ASN A 239 -16.58 2.44 34.82
N HIS A 240 -15.53 2.38 33.99
CA HIS A 240 -14.37 3.28 34.05
C HIS A 240 -14.45 4.47 33.08
N GLU A 241 -15.66 4.83 32.57
CA GLU A 241 -15.85 5.93 31.60
C GLU A 241 -15.41 7.30 32.17
N ALA A 242 -15.59 7.52 33.46
CA ALA A 242 -15.19 8.78 34.10
C ALA A 242 -13.64 8.93 34.08
N ALA A 243 -12.91 7.86 34.37
CA ALA A 243 -11.46 7.85 34.35
C ALA A 243 -10.94 8.02 32.90
N ALA A 244 -11.54 7.33 31.93
CA ALA A 244 -11.20 7.47 30.51
C ALA A 244 -11.43 8.90 30.01
N LYS A 245 -12.57 9.54 30.39
CA LYS A 245 -12.83 10.94 30.06
C LYS A 245 -11.81 11.89 30.67
N ALA A 246 -11.43 11.69 31.94
CA ALA A 246 -10.43 12.54 32.59
C ALA A 246 -9.06 12.44 31.91
N GLY A 247 -8.62 11.23 31.56
CA GLY A 247 -7.39 10.99 30.79
C GLY A 247 -7.41 11.69 29.43
N PHE A 248 -8.51 11.53 28.68
CA PHE A 248 -8.70 12.20 27.40
C PHE A 248 -8.65 13.73 27.55
N THR A 249 -9.35 14.30 28.54
CA THR A 249 -9.38 15.76 28.77
C THR A 249 -7.98 16.31 28.99
N GLY A 250 -7.13 15.66 29.81
CA GLY A 250 -5.76 16.12 30.06
C GLY A 250 -4.89 16.12 28.81
N LEU A 251 -4.98 15.08 27.97
CA LEU A 251 -4.26 15.01 26.71
C LEU A 251 -4.78 16.02 25.69
N ASN A 252 -6.12 16.19 25.62
CA ASN A 252 -6.77 17.13 24.70
C ASN A 252 -6.45 18.58 25.07
N ASP A 253 -6.39 18.93 26.35
CA ASP A 253 -5.95 20.25 26.80
C ASP A 253 -4.51 20.54 26.43
N THR A 254 -3.62 19.55 26.59
CA THR A 254 -2.22 19.64 26.15
C THR A 254 -2.12 19.87 24.64
N TYR A 255 -2.92 19.14 23.85
CA TYR A 255 -3.02 19.35 22.41
C TYR A 255 -3.57 20.72 22.05
N ARG A 256 -4.66 21.16 22.71
CA ARG A 256 -5.24 22.50 22.51
C ARG A 256 -4.21 23.59 22.71
N ASP A 257 -3.44 23.54 23.80
CA ASP A 257 -2.45 24.56 24.11
C ASP A 257 -1.27 24.56 23.11
N ALA A 258 -0.82 23.39 22.68
CA ALA A 258 0.18 23.25 21.64
C ALA A 258 -0.33 23.75 20.28
N ALA A 259 -1.55 23.40 19.91
CA ALA A 259 -2.21 23.80 18.67
C ALA A 259 -2.45 25.31 18.64
N THR A 260 -2.92 25.90 19.74
CA THR A 260 -3.13 27.35 19.85
C THR A 260 -1.84 28.13 19.60
N ARG A 261 -0.73 27.71 20.21
CA ARG A 261 0.58 28.34 19.97
C ARG A 261 1.07 28.16 18.54
N ALA A 262 0.93 26.96 17.99
CA ALA A 262 1.33 26.68 16.60
C ALA A 262 0.54 27.53 15.60
N GLN A 263 -0.80 27.58 15.77
CA GLN A 263 -1.68 28.35 14.90
C GLN A 263 -1.51 29.87 15.07
N ALA A 264 -1.23 30.37 16.27
CA ALA A 264 -0.94 31.78 16.50
C ALA A 264 0.30 32.25 15.70
N TYR A 265 1.40 31.46 15.74
CA TYR A 265 2.59 31.79 14.95
C TYR A 265 2.38 31.60 13.44
N ALA A 266 1.66 30.57 13.03
CA ALA A 266 1.33 30.36 11.62
C ALA A 266 0.40 31.44 11.09
N GLY A 267 -0.65 31.78 11.86
CA GLY A 267 -1.62 32.82 11.51
C GLY A 267 -1.02 34.23 11.47
N ALA A 268 0.02 34.50 12.24
CA ALA A 268 0.72 35.79 12.22
C ALA A 268 1.56 36.00 10.94
N MET A 269 1.91 34.93 10.19
CA MET A 269 2.76 35.00 9.00
C MET A 269 2.11 35.85 7.89
N MET A 270 0.86 35.55 7.53
CA MET A 270 0.16 36.22 6.43
C MET A 270 -0.06 37.72 6.70
N PRO A 271 -0.56 38.17 7.88
CA PRO A 271 -0.66 39.59 8.20
C PRO A 271 0.70 40.29 8.23
N ALA A 272 1.74 39.66 8.76
CA ALA A 272 3.06 40.25 8.80
C ALA A 272 3.61 40.51 7.40
N MET A 273 3.49 39.51 6.50
CA MET A 273 3.91 39.65 5.10
C MET A 273 3.07 40.67 4.35
N GLY A 274 1.73 40.68 4.56
CA GLY A 274 0.83 41.65 3.96
C GLY A 274 1.18 43.10 4.37
N ASN A 275 1.37 43.34 5.67
CA ASN A 275 1.74 44.67 6.16
C ASN A 275 3.11 45.12 5.65
N LEU A 276 4.11 44.22 5.61
CA LEU A 276 5.41 44.54 5.00
C LEU A 276 5.29 44.86 3.51
N SER A 277 4.44 44.17 2.79
CA SER A 277 4.13 44.45 1.38
C SER A 277 3.47 45.84 1.21
N HIS A 278 2.56 46.23 2.11
CA HIS A 278 1.96 47.56 2.12
C HIS A 278 2.98 48.66 2.44
N ILE A 279 3.86 48.41 3.40
CA ILE A 279 4.95 49.34 3.72
C ILE A 279 5.89 49.53 2.53
N ASN A 280 6.28 48.40 1.86
CA ASN A 280 7.09 48.45 0.65
C ASN A 280 6.41 49.28 -0.44
N TYR A 281 5.13 49.04 -0.67
CA TYR A 281 4.33 49.78 -1.63
C TYR A 281 4.29 51.28 -1.31
N ALA A 282 4.04 51.65 -0.06
CA ALA A 282 4.00 53.05 0.39
C ALA A 282 5.37 53.76 0.20
N ILE A 283 6.47 53.11 0.59
CA ILE A 283 7.84 53.67 0.39
C ILE A 283 8.12 53.84 -1.10
N THR A 284 7.80 52.83 -1.91
CA THR A 284 7.96 52.87 -3.37
C THR A 284 7.10 53.97 -3.99
N CYS A 285 5.88 54.20 -3.50
CA CYS A 285 5.00 55.26 -3.97
C CYS A 285 5.57 56.66 -3.63
N CYS A 286 6.05 56.87 -2.41
CA CYS A 286 6.63 58.15 -1.98
C CYS A 286 7.90 58.50 -2.75
N VAL A 287 8.88 57.55 -2.78
CA VAL A 287 10.14 57.79 -3.47
C VAL A 287 9.96 57.85 -4.99
N GLY A 288 9.15 56.94 -5.52
CA GLY A 288 8.81 56.88 -6.94
C GLY A 288 8.04 58.12 -7.40
N GLY A 289 7.13 58.66 -6.56
CA GLY A 289 6.41 59.90 -6.83
C GLY A 289 7.35 61.09 -6.94
N LEU A 290 8.33 61.22 -6.01
CA LEU A 290 9.35 62.25 -6.10
C LEU A 290 10.20 62.13 -7.40
N LEU A 291 10.54 60.93 -7.81
CA LEU A 291 11.25 60.67 -9.06
C LEU A 291 10.35 61.01 -10.28
N ALA A 292 9.08 60.60 -10.26
CA ALA A 292 8.14 60.83 -11.33
C ALA A 292 7.84 62.31 -11.55
N ILE A 293 7.80 63.13 -10.50
CA ILE A 293 7.68 64.59 -10.61
C ILE A 293 8.90 65.21 -11.36
N ARG A 294 10.09 64.64 -11.17
CA ARG A 294 11.30 65.09 -11.87
C ARG A 294 11.41 64.60 -13.29
N THR A 295 10.94 63.40 -13.59
CA THR A 295 11.12 62.73 -14.89
C THR A 295 9.89 62.86 -15.78
N GLY A 296 8.72 63.20 -15.25
CA GLY A 296 7.44 63.17 -15.96
C GLY A 296 6.89 61.76 -16.20
N ASP A 297 7.53 60.70 -15.68
CA ASP A 297 7.17 59.28 -15.97
C ASP A 297 6.18 58.70 -14.95
N LEU A 298 4.92 59.16 -14.96
CA LEU A 298 3.84 58.66 -14.13
C LEU A 298 3.44 57.23 -14.49
N GLY A 299 3.48 56.89 -15.76
CA GLY A 299 3.22 55.55 -16.25
C GLY A 299 4.23 54.52 -15.78
N GLY A 300 5.54 54.92 -15.78
CA GLY A 300 6.61 54.07 -15.26
C GLY A 300 6.46 53.80 -13.76
N LEU A 301 6.07 54.82 -12.95
CA LEU A 301 5.75 54.64 -11.56
C LEU A 301 4.59 53.64 -11.34
N SER A 302 3.50 53.81 -12.12
CA SER A 302 2.33 52.94 -12.01
C SER A 302 2.65 51.47 -12.34
N ALA A 303 3.42 51.25 -13.42
CA ALA A 303 3.88 49.92 -13.80
C ALA A 303 4.82 49.32 -12.69
N PHE A 304 5.71 50.14 -12.13
CA PHE A 304 6.63 49.71 -11.05
C PHE A 304 5.85 49.32 -9.80
N LEU A 305 4.85 50.06 -9.38
CA LEU A 305 3.99 49.76 -8.24
C LEU A 305 3.24 48.43 -8.46
N GLN A 306 2.83 48.10 -9.68
CA GLN A 306 2.22 46.81 -10.02
C GLN A 306 3.25 45.68 -9.87
N TYR A 307 4.49 45.85 -10.34
CA TYR A 307 5.55 44.87 -10.15
C TYR A 307 5.94 44.69 -8.68
N THR A 308 5.90 45.74 -7.87
CA THR A 308 6.17 45.67 -6.42
C THR A 308 5.18 44.73 -5.71
N LYS A 309 3.89 44.74 -6.13
CA LYS A 309 2.89 43.78 -5.64
C LYS A 309 3.16 42.37 -6.16
N GLN A 310 3.52 42.25 -7.44
CA GLN A 310 3.68 40.96 -8.13
C GLN A 310 4.92 40.19 -7.67
N VAL A 311 6.01 40.86 -7.25
CA VAL A 311 7.29 40.20 -6.89
C VAL A 311 7.23 39.42 -5.59
N SER A 312 6.32 39.78 -4.66
CA SER A 312 6.23 39.15 -3.33
C SER A 312 5.55 37.77 -3.34
N GLN A 313 4.60 37.53 -4.24
CA GLN A 313 3.82 36.27 -4.29
C GLN A 313 4.67 35.04 -4.68
N PRO A 314 5.52 35.08 -5.73
CA PRO A 314 6.31 33.94 -6.15
C PRO A 314 7.21 33.35 -5.05
N ILE A 315 7.75 34.18 -4.14
CA ILE A 315 8.63 33.72 -3.07
C ILE A 315 7.91 32.74 -2.14
N THR A 316 6.69 33.07 -1.75
CA THR A 316 5.87 32.21 -0.88
C THR A 316 5.45 30.92 -1.60
N GLN A 317 5.04 31.05 -2.85
CA GLN A 317 4.60 29.92 -3.67
C GLN A 317 5.75 28.95 -3.96
N ILE A 318 6.93 29.43 -4.32
CA ILE A 318 8.13 28.59 -4.53
C ILE A 318 8.43 27.77 -3.27
N SER A 319 8.40 28.40 -2.10
CA SER A 319 8.65 27.68 -0.83
C SER A 319 7.63 26.57 -0.57
N GLN A 320 6.35 26.80 -0.87
CA GLN A 320 5.29 25.79 -0.73
C GLN A 320 5.48 24.65 -1.74
N GLN A 321 5.74 24.97 -3.01
CA GLN A 321 5.93 23.98 -4.05
C GLN A 321 7.16 23.09 -3.81
N VAL A 322 8.26 23.65 -3.33
CA VAL A 322 9.44 22.86 -2.96
C VAL A 322 9.11 21.83 -1.87
N ASN A 323 8.32 22.20 -0.87
CA ASN A 323 7.91 21.26 0.17
C ASN A 323 7.01 20.13 -0.38
N THR A 324 6.05 20.47 -1.25
CA THR A 324 5.19 19.47 -1.91
C THR A 324 6.01 18.51 -2.77
N ILE A 325 6.96 19.02 -3.55
CA ILE A 325 7.86 18.20 -4.38
C ILE A 325 8.72 17.28 -3.50
N LEU A 326 9.28 17.78 -2.40
CA LEU A 326 10.07 16.94 -1.48
C LEU A 326 9.23 15.84 -0.83
N SER A 327 7.97 16.14 -0.48
CA SER A 327 7.03 15.13 0.03
C SER A 327 6.69 14.08 -1.03
N ALA A 328 6.46 14.52 -2.26
CA ALA A 328 6.18 13.63 -3.39
C ALA A 328 7.36 12.71 -3.72
N VAL A 329 8.61 13.25 -3.70
CA VAL A 329 9.80 12.43 -3.90
C VAL A 329 9.96 11.40 -2.78
N ALA A 330 9.68 11.77 -1.52
CA ALA A 330 9.70 10.81 -0.41
C ALA A 330 8.61 9.74 -0.54
N GLY A 331 7.42 10.10 -1.03
CA GLY A 331 6.35 9.15 -1.38
C GLY A 331 6.75 8.21 -2.53
N ALA A 332 7.29 8.78 -3.60
CA ALA A 332 7.79 8.02 -4.75
C ALA A 332 8.92 7.05 -4.37
N GLU A 333 9.85 7.46 -3.49
CA GLU A 333 10.92 6.60 -2.98
C GLU A 333 10.34 5.33 -2.34
N ARG A 334 9.33 5.47 -1.47
CA ARG A 334 8.68 4.32 -0.82
C ARG A 334 7.91 3.43 -1.82
N VAL A 335 7.30 4.01 -2.86
CA VAL A 335 6.67 3.25 -3.95
C VAL A 335 7.73 2.47 -4.73
N PHE A 336 8.84 3.11 -5.09
CA PHE A 336 9.93 2.44 -5.81
C PHE A 336 10.64 1.39 -4.97
N GLU A 337 10.73 1.53 -3.65
CA GLU A 337 11.25 0.51 -2.74
C GLU A 337 10.48 -0.82 -2.90
N ILE A 338 9.16 -0.77 -3.00
CA ILE A 338 8.35 -1.97 -3.29
C ILE A 338 8.57 -2.47 -4.73
N MET A 339 8.64 -1.56 -5.71
CA MET A 339 8.84 -1.94 -7.11
C MET A 339 10.21 -2.59 -7.36
N GLU A 340 11.21 -2.30 -6.55
CA GLU A 340 12.57 -2.86 -6.62
C GLU A 340 12.77 -4.07 -5.71
N ALA A 341 11.81 -4.37 -4.82
CA ALA A 341 11.87 -5.57 -4.00
C ALA A 341 12.03 -6.82 -4.90
N GLU A 342 12.79 -7.79 -4.45
CA GLU A 342 13.05 -9.02 -5.20
C GLU A 342 11.74 -9.79 -5.40
N PRO A 343 11.41 -10.20 -6.64
CA PRO A 343 10.24 -11.03 -6.88
C PRO A 343 10.45 -12.43 -6.30
N GLU A 344 9.35 -13.18 -6.18
CA GLU A 344 9.44 -14.59 -5.83
C GLU A 344 10.29 -15.34 -6.85
N VAL A 345 11.33 -16.05 -6.38
CA VAL A 345 12.21 -16.85 -7.24
C VAL A 345 11.48 -18.10 -7.69
N ASP A 346 11.43 -18.36 -8.99
CA ASP A 346 10.87 -19.57 -9.58
C ASP A 346 11.76 -20.05 -10.74
N ASP A 347 12.75 -20.87 -10.40
CA ASP A 347 13.70 -21.47 -11.36
C ASP A 347 13.26 -22.86 -11.81
N GLY A 348 12.08 -23.32 -11.40
CA GLY A 348 11.50 -24.60 -11.73
C GLY A 348 11.29 -24.78 -13.24
N LYS A 349 11.56 -25.97 -13.75
CA LYS A 349 11.44 -26.33 -15.17
C LYS A 349 10.40 -27.42 -15.43
N VAL A 350 9.94 -28.08 -14.35
CA VAL A 350 8.92 -29.13 -14.44
C VAL A 350 7.55 -28.46 -14.39
N THR A 351 6.70 -28.79 -15.34
CA THR A 351 5.31 -28.26 -15.45
C THR A 351 4.27 -29.33 -15.17
N LEU A 352 3.07 -28.91 -14.81
CA LEU A 352 1.92 -29.79 -14.62
C LEU A 352 1.06 -29.78 -15.87
N GLU A 353 0.90 -30.98 -16.51
CA GLU A 353 0.16 -31.15 -17.76
C GLU A 353 -1.00 -32.14 -17.59
N ARG A 354 -2.09 -31.91 -18.31
CA ARG A 354 -3.19 -32.88 -18.42
C ARG A 354 -2.73 -34.06 -19.29
N VAL A 355 -3.00 -35.28 -18.83
CA VAL A 355 -2.57 -36.49 -19.53
C VAL A 355 -3.72 -37.49 -19.68
N LYS A 356 -3.59 -38.32 -20.70
CA LYS A 356 -4.41 -39.51 -20.88
C LYS A 356 -3.54 -40.74 -20.66
N GLU A 357 -3.99 -41.65 -19.83
CA GLU A 357 -3.38 -42.96 -19.67
C GLU A 357 -3.83 -43.88 -20.79
N ASN A 358 -2.92 -44.44 -21.54
CA ASN A 358 -3.15 -45.38 -22.61
C ASN A 358 -3.33 -46.81 -22.05
N PRO A 359 -3.95 -47.75 -22.79
CA PRO A 359 -4.09 -49.13 -22.34
C PRO A 359 -2.78 -49.88 -22.04
N ASP A 360 -1.64 -49.41 -22.56
CA ASP A 360 -0.30 -49.93 -22.30
C ASP A 360 0.34 -49.33 -21.04
N GLY A 361 -0.35 -48.44 -20.32
CA GLY A 361 0.16 -47.74 -19.14
C GLY A 361 1.06 -46.53 -19.46
N THR A 362 1.23 -46.16 -20.71
CA THR A 362 1.96 -44.96 -21.11
C THR A 362 1.08 -43.71 -20.97
N LEU A 363 1.69 -42.55 -20.62
CA LEU A 363 1.03 -41.27 -20.54
C LEU A 363 1.23 -40.48 -21.81
N THR A 364 0.17 -39.84 -22.31
CA THR A 364 0.22 -38.90 -23.42
C THR A 364 -0.44 -37.59 -23.02
N GLU A 365 0.13 -36.46 -23.42
CA GLU A 365 -0.47 -35.14 -23.16
C GLU A 365 -1.86 -35.01 -23.78
N ALA A 366 -2.79 -34.39 -23.08
CA ALA A 366 -4.16 -34.17 -23.52
C ALA A 366 -4.52 -32.67 -23.42
N ASN A 367 -5.21 -32.15 -24.44
CA ASN A 367 -5.67 -30.76 -24.49
C ASN A 367 -7.08 -30.56 -23.90
N TYR A 368 -7.64 -31.60 -23.28
CA TYR A 368 -8.97 -31.60 -22.66
C TYR A 368 -8.88 -32.19 -21.25
N ASP A 369 -9.92 -31.95 -20.44
CA ASP A 369 -9.94 -32.49 -19.09
C ASP A 369 -10.18 -34.01 -19.11
N THR A 370 -9.17 -34.76 -18.68
CA THR A 370 -9.16 -36.21 -18.56
C THR A 370 -9.31 -36.66 -17.10
N GLY A 371 -9.29 -35.72 -16.15
CA GLY A 371 -9.20 -35.99 -14.71
C GLY A 371 -7.83 -36.51 -14.26
N ALA A 372 -6.85 -36.68 -15.17
CA ALA A 372 -5.51 -37.16 -14.88
C ALA A 372 -4.44 -36.11 -15.21
N TRP A 373 -3.42 -36.02 -14.36
CA TRP A 373 -2.32 -35.06 -14.46
C TRP A 373 -0.98 -35.75 -14.34
N ALA A 374 0.04 -35.17 -14.97
CA ALA A 374 1.42 -35.62 -14.84
C ALA A 374 2.40 -34.44 -14.79
N TRP A 375 3.52 -34.66 -14.15
CA TRP A 375 4.67 -33.79 -14.19
C TRP A 375 5.44 -34.01 -15.49
N LYS A 376 5.56 -32.96 -16.29
CA LYS A 376 6.39 -32.95 -17.51
C LYS A 376 7.77 -32.41 -17.19
N LYS A 377 8.76 -33.27 -17.30
CA LYS A 377 10.17 -32.89 -17.12
C LYS A 377 10.75 -32.23 -18.38
N PRO A 378 11.88 -31.50 -18.26
CA PRO A 378 12.53 -30.86 -19.42
C PRO A 378 12.96 -31.83 -20.54
N ASP A 379 13.17 -33.10 -20.21
CA ASP A 379 13.49 -34.17 -21.18
C ASP A 379 12.25 -34.71 -21.91
N GLY A 380 11.06 -34.17 -21.61
CA GLY A 380 9.77 -34.61 -22.17
C GLY A 380 9.17 -35.82 -21.47
N SER A 381 9.81 -36.39 -20.45
CA SER A 381 9.26 -37.51 -19.70
C SER A 381 8.10 -37.07 -18.81
N LEU A 382 7.05 -37.90 -18.73
CA LEU A 382 5.85 -37.68 -17.94
C LEU A 382 5.89 -38.57 -16.69
N VAL A 383 5.80 -37.96 -15.51
CA VAL A 383 5.68 -38.65 -14.22
C VAL A 383 4.24 -38.45 -13.71
N PRO A 384 3.47 -39.54 -13.48
CA PRO A 384 2.08 -39.40 -13.06
C PRO A 384 1.98 -38.67 -11.72
N LEU A 385 1.03 -37.75 -11.61
CA LEU A 385 0.73 -37.03 -10.38
C LEU A 385 -0.04 -37.96 -9.43
N ARG A 386 0.63 -38.45 -8.40
CA ARG A 386 0.07 -39.39 -7.41
C ARG A 386 -0.08 -38.81 -6.02
N GLY A 387 0.72 -37.79 -5.66
CA GLY A 387 0.68 -37.16 -4.36
C GLY A 387 1.61 -37.81 -3.31
N ASP A 388 2.75 -38.36 -3.73
CA ASP A 388 3.80 -38.82 -2.81
C ASP A 388 4.66 -37.61 -2.41
N VAL A 389 4.57 -37.16 -1.16
CA VAL A 389 5.32 -36.02 -0.62
C VAL A 389 6.29 -36.49 0.44
N ARG A 390 7.55 -36.11 0.31
CA ARG A 390 8.60 -36.50 1.27
C ARG A 390 9.45 -35.32 1.68
N PHE A 391 9.79 -35.28 2.95
CA PHE A 391 10.78 -34.40 3.56
C PHE A 391 11.98 -35.26 3.99
N ASP A 392 13.16 -34.81 3.65
CA ASP A 392 14.41 -35.48 4.01
C ASP A 392 15.38 -34.47 4.62
N HIS A 393 15.62 -34.63 5.92
CA HIS A 393 16.51 -33.80 6.74
C HIS A 393 16.28 -32.29 6.58
N VAL A 394 15.03 -31.84 6.55
CA VAL A 394 14.65 -30.44 6.31
C VAL A 394 14.90 -29.57 7.54
N VAL A 395 15.66 -28.48 7.32
CA VAL A 395 15.89 -27.43 8.30
C VAL A 395 15.35 -26.11 7.75
N PHE A 396 14.60 -25.36 8.58
CA PHE A 396 14.00 -24.10 8.15
C PHE A 396 13.89 -23.08 9.28
N GLY A 397 14.09 -21.80 8.93
CA GLY A 397 13.78 -20.62 9.72
C GLY A 397 13.29 -19.47 8.84
N TYR A 398 12.37 -18.63 9.33
CA TYR A 398 11.87 -17.44 8.62
C TYR A 398 12.94 -16.37 8.46
N ASP A 399 13.93 -16.39 9.35
CA ASP A 399 15.14 -15.57 9.27
C ASP A 399 16.38 -16.43 9.60
N ASP A 400 17.57 -15.93 9.28
CA ASP A 400 18.84 -16.66 9.51
C ASP A 400 19.22 -16.77 11.00
N ARG A 401 18.49 -16.09 11.89
CA ARG A 401 18.81 -16.04 13.34
C ARG A 401 18.06 -17.07 14.16
N LYS A 402 16.90 -17.53 13.65
CA LYS A 402 16.02 -18.43 14.41
C LYS A 402 15.54 -19.57 13.52
N ILE A 403 16.10 -20.76 13.78
CA ILE A 403 15.60 -22.00 13.17
C ILE A 403 14.29 -22.39 13.86
N ILE A 404 13.30 -22.75 13.06
CA ILE A 404 11.95 -23.14 13.50
C ILE A 404 11.74 -24.64 13.33
N LEU A 405 12.28 -25.25 12.28
CA LEU A 405 12.23 -26.69 12.04
C LEU A 405 13.62 -27.28 12.05
N HIS A 406 13.79 -28.31 12.86
CA HIS A 406 15.06 -28.99 13.09
C HIS A 406 14.99 -30.40 12.56
N ASP A 407 15.70 -30.69 11.44
CA ASP A 407 15.91 -32.04 10.91
C ASP A 407 14.60 -32.82 10.69
N ILE A 408 13.64 -32.22 9.98
CA ILE A 408 12.34 -32.83 9.72
C ILE A 408 12.47 -33.86 8.61
N SER A 409 12.16 -35.13 8.94
CA SER A 409 12.06 -36.22 7.99
C SER A 409 10.70 -36.89 8.12
N LEU A 410 9.90 -36.86 7.05
CA LEU A 410 8.57 -37.46 6.99
C LEU A 410 8.23 -37.85 5.55
N PHE A 411 7.25 -38.74 5.39
CA PHE A 411 6.69 -39.07 4.10
C PHE A 411 5.18 -39.29 4.17
N ALA A 412 4.50 -38.92 3.10
CA ALA A 412 3.09 -39.22 2.86
C ALA A 412 2.95 -39.94 1.51
N LYS A 413 2.57 -41.21 1.54
CA LYS A 413 2.27 -41.96 0.32
C LYS A 413 0.93 -41.56 -0.28
N PRO A 414 0.70 -41.79 -1.59
CA PRO A 414 -0.59 -41.49 -2.22
C PRO A 414 -1.78 -42.01 -1.44
N GLY A 415 -2.78 -41.14 -1.21
CA GLY A 415 -3.99 -41.47 -0.48
C GLY A 415 -3.83 -41.59 1.05
N GLN A 416 -2.68 -41.27 1.63
CA GLN A 416 -2.51 -41.27 3.08
C GLN A 416 -2.92 -39.94 3.72
N LYS A 417 -3.51 -40.05 4.91
CA LYS A 417 -3.80 -38.92 5.79
C LYS A 417 -2.74 -38.84 6.89
N ILE A 418 -2.02 -37.72 6.93
CA ILE A 418 -1.01 -37.41 7.95
C ILE A 418 -1.54 -36.30 8.84
N ALA A 419 -1.57 -36.50 10.15
CA ALA A 419 -1.95 -35.46 11.11
C ALA A 419 -0.73 -34.91 11.84
N PHE A 420 -0.64 -33.59 11.92
CA PHE A 420 0.32 -32.88 12.75
C PHE A 420 -0.32 -32.45 14.05
N VAL A 421 0.28 -32.84 15.16
CA VAL A 421 -0.18 -32.56 16.53
C VAL A 421 0.96 -31.93 17.33
N GLY A 422 0.66 -31.02 18.22
CA GLY A 422 1.66 -30.37 19.09
C GLY A 422 1.18 -28.99 19.54
N SER A 423 1.90 -28.38 20.47
CA SER A 423 1.57 -27.06 21.01
C SER A 423 1.65 -25.96 19.96
N THR A 424 1.03 -24.81 20.25
CA THR A 424 1.15 -23.61 19.42
C THR A 424 2.62 -23.21 19.27
N GLY A 425 3.05 -22.92 18.03
CA GLY A 425 4.46 -22.61 17.74
C GLY A 425 5.38 -23.82 17.56
N ALA A 426 4.88 -25.06 17.64
CA ALA A 426 5.69 -26.28 17.42
C ALA A 426 6.18 -26.47 15.96
N GLY A 427 5.72 -25.66 15.00
CA GLY A 427 6.13 -25.72 13.60
C GLY A 427 5.13 -26.40 12.65
N LYS A 428 3.91 -26.72 13.08
CA LYS A 428 2.87 -27.39 12.27
C LYS A 428 2.54 -26.62 10.99
N THR A 429 2.14 -25.36 11.11
CA THR A 429 1.81 -24.47 9.97
C THR A 429 3.03 -24.18 9.10
N THR A 430 4.24 -24.21 9.67
CA THR A 430 5.48 -24.03 8.91
C THR A 430 5.70 -25.21 7.95
N ILE A 431 5.47 -26.45 8.36
CA ILE A 431 5.58 -27.62 7.48
C ILE A 431 4.62 -27.49 6.28
N THR A 432 3.37 -27.12 6.53
CA THR A 432 2.37 -26.95 5.45
C THR A 432 2.72 -25.78 4.51
N SER A 433 3.30 -24.71 5.03
CA SER A 433 3.80 -23.59 4.20
C SER A 433 4.97 -24.01 3.30
N LEU A 434 5.82 -24.94 3.74
CA LEU A 434 6.91 -25.47 2.94
C LEU A 434 6.43 -26.43 1.83
N ILE A 435 5.35 -27.20 2.06
CA ILE A 435 4.72 -28.02 1.01
C ILE A 435 4.24 -27.13 -0.15
N ASN A 436 3.66 -25.95 0.17
CA ASN A 436 3.23 -24.96 -0.82
C ASN A 436 4.39 -24.15 -1.44
N ARG A 437 5.61 -24.37 -0.96
CA ARG A 437 6.80 -23.60 -1.35
C ARG A 437 6.58 -22.09 -1.25
N PHE A 438 5.91 -21.65 -0.15
CA PHE A 438 5.80 -20.22 0.18
C PHE A 438 7.13 -19.64 0.69
N TYR A 439 7.99 -20.52 1.20
CA TYR A 439 9.33 -20.22 1.69
C TYR A 439 10.31 -21.27 1.17
N GLU A 440 11.56 -20.88 0.96
CA GLU A 440 12.63 -21.79 0.58
C GLU A 440 13.32 -22.37 1.84
N ILE A 441 13.65 -23.66 1.82
CA ILE A 441 14.33 -24.36 2.93
C ILE A 441 15.80 -23.97 2.99
N GLN A 442 16.40 -24.04 4.19
CA GLN A 442 17.82 -23.76 4.40
C GLN A 442 18.70 -24.98 4.12
N SER A 443 18.23 -26.17 4.47
CA SER A 443 18.91 -27.44 4.14
C SER A 443 17.92 -28.59 4.04
N GLY A 444 18.35 -29.73 3.49
CA GLY A 444 17.52 -30.88 3.22
C GLY A 444 16.85 -30.83 1.84
N THR A 445 15.86 -31.71 1.63
CA THR A 445 15.10 -31.83 0.39
C THR A 445 13.63 -32.09 0.67
N ILE A 446 12.77 -31.48 -0.16
CA ILE A 446 11.33 -31.81 -0.21
C ILE A 446 11.06 -32.33 -1.61
N THR A 447 10.51 -33.54 -1.72
CA THR A 447 10.16 -34.13 -3.01
C THR A 447 8.67 -34.33 -3.14
N TYR A 448 8.16 -34.17 -4.35
CA TYR A 448 6.79 -34.46 -4.74
C TYR A 448 6.82 -35.41 -5.95
N ASP A 449 6.24 -36.61 -5.77
CA ASP A 449 6.33 -37.74 -6.72
C ASP A 449 7.78 -38.06 -7.17
N GLY A 450 8.73 -37.91 -6.23
CA GLY A 450 10.15 -38.13 -6.47
C GLY A 450 10.91 -37.00 -7.18
N ILE A 451 10.25 -35.85 -7.41
CA ILE A 451 10.84 -34.64 -8.01
C ILE A 451 11.07 -33.62 -6.89
N ASP A 452 12.26 -33.01 -6.83
CA ASP A 452 12.51 -31.92 -5.88
C ASP A 452 11.54 -30.75 -6.18
N VAL A 453 10.85 -30.24 -5.17
CA VAL A 453 9.90 -29.14 -5.33
C VAL A 453 10.54 -27.87 -5.88
N ARG A 454 11.87 -27.73 -5.77
CA ARG A 454 12.64 -26.62 -6.35
C ARG A 454 12.74 -26.70 -7.88
N ASP A 455 12.66 -27.90 -8.43
CA ASP A 455 12.68 -28.14 -9.89
C ASP A 455 11.30 -27.97 -10.52
N ILE A 456 10.22 -27.93 -9.72
CA ILE A 456 8.84 -27.73 -10.18
C ILE A 456 8.52 -26.23 -10.22
N GLN A 457 7.90 -25.77 -11.31
CA GLN A 457 7.36 -24.41 -11.37
C GLN A 457 6.31 -24.18 -10.26
N LYS A 458 6.41 -23.07 -9.55
CA LYS A 458 5.54 -22.78 -8.39
C LYS A 458 4.05 -22.77 -8.75
N ASP A 459 3.71 -22.23 -9.91
CA ASP A 459 2.31 -22.22 -10.38
C ASP A 459 1.80 -23.64 -10.62
N SER A 460 2.64 -24.52 -11.17
CA SER A 460 2.32 -25.94 -11.39
C SER A 460 2.22 -26.70 -10.08
N LEU A 461 3.14 -26.47 -9.14
CA LEU A 461 3.12 -27.05 -7.80
C LEU A 461 1.83 -26.66 -7.06
N ARG A 462 1.53 -25.36 -6.97
CA ARG A 462 0.38 -24.83 -6.25
C ARG A 462 -0.96 -25.25 -6.86
N ARG A 463 -1.01 -25.42 -8.19
CA ARG A 463 -2.19 -25.95 -8.88
C ARG A 463 -2.49 -27.40 -8.49
N SER A 464 -1.48 -28.21 -8.16
CA SER A 464 -1.64 -29.59 -7.71
C SER A 464 -2.06 -29.71 -6.23
N LEU A 465 -2.03 -28.62 -5.47
CA LEU A 465 -2.31 -28.57 -4.04
C LEU A 465 -3.63 -27.85 -3.76
N GLY A 466 -4.44 -28.39 -2.87
CA GLY A 466 -5.62 -27.72 -2.32
C GLY A 466 -5.36 -27.31 -0.89
N VAL A 467 -5.70 -26.10 -0.53
CA VAL A 467 -5.49 -25.56 0.82
C VAL A 467 -6.82 -25.10 1.39
N VAL A 468 -7.15 -25.60 2.58
CA VAL A 468 -8.26 -25.11 3.40
C VAL A 468 -7.64 -24.47 4.63
N LEU A 469 -7.67 -23.13 4.67
CA LEU A 469 -7.08 -22.33 5.74
C LEU A 469 -8.04 -22.19 6.93
N GLN A 470 -7.47 -21.95 8.11
CA GLN A 470 -8.21 -21.64 9.34
C GLN A 470 -9.08 -20.38 9.15
N ASP A 471 -8.44 -19.28 8.69
CA ASP A 471 -9.14 -18.04 8.39
C ASP A 471 -9.61 -18.04 6.94
N THR A 472 -10.93 -18.14 6.77
CA THR A 472 -11.53 -18.13 5.45
C THR A 472 -11.64 -16.72 4.91
N HIS A 473 -10.88 -16.41 3.87
CA HIS A 473 -11.02 -15.15 3.13
C HIS A 473 -11.95 -15.33 1.93
N LEU A 474 -13.02 -14.51 1.87
CA LEU A 474 -13.95 -14.45 0.75
C LEU A 474 -13.76 -13.11 0.02
N PHE A 475 -13.79 -13.20 -1.32
CA PHE A 475 -13.68 -12.03 -2.18
C PHE A 475 -15.05 -11.43 -2.47
N THR A 476 -15.10 -10.13 -2.72
CA THR A 476 -16.31 -9.48 -3.22
C THR A 476 -16.68 -10.05 -4.59
N GLY A 477 -17.87 -10.59 -4.70
CA GLY A 477 -18.37 -11.29 -5.88
C GLY A 477 -19.48 -12.25 -5.50
N THR A 478 -19.96 -13.05 -6.44
CA THR A 478 -21.03 -14.03 -6.17
C THR A 478 -20.50 -15.20 -5.33
N VAL A 479 -21.40 -15.95 -4.70
CA VAL A 479 -21.08 -17.22 -4.04
C VAL A 479 -20.43 -18.18 -5.05
N ALA A 480 -20.99 -18.27 -6.27
CA ALA A 480 -20.44 -19.08 -7.34
C ALA A 480 -19.00 -18.67 -7.70
N ASP A 481 -18.71 -17.38 -7.82
CA ASP A 481 -17.36 -16.87 -8.12
C ASP A 481 -16.37 -17.25 -7.02
N ASN A 482 -16.78 -17.17 -5.75
CA ASN A 482 -15.95 -17.55 -4.62
C ASN A 482 -15.62 -19.05 -4.60
N ILE A 483 -16.53 -19.93 -5.02
CA ILE A 483 -16.26 -21.36 -5.17
C ILE A 483 -15.39 -21.61 -6.41
N ARG A 484 -15.72 -20.98 -7.54
CA ARG A 484 -14.99 -21.05 -8.82
C ARG A 484 -13.55 -20.53 -8.72
N TYR A 485 -13.23 -19.75 -7.67
CA TYR A 485 -11.86 -19.31 -7.41
C TYR A 485 -10.88 -20.48 -7.26
N GLY A 486 -11.33 -21.66 -6.86
CA GLY A 486 -10.52 -22.89 -6.85
C GLY A 486 -10.11 -23.37 -8.24
N ARG A 487 -10.97 -23.16 -9.27
CA ARG A 487 -10.72 -23.46 -10.68
C ARG A 487 -11.56 -22.53 -11.54
N LEU A 488 -10.92 -21.54 -12.15
CA LEU A 488 -11.60 -20.43 -12.84
C LEU A 488 -12.40 -20.85 -14.09
N ASP A 489 -12.06 -21.98 -14.70
CA ASP A 489 -12.73 -22.57 -15.86
C ASP A 489 -13.84 -23.57 -15.48
N ALA A 490 -14.18 -23.72 -14.20
CA ALA A 490 -15.24 -24.63 -13.74
C ALA A 490 -16.62 -24.16 -14.22
N THR A 491 -17.42 -25.13 -14.70
CA THR A 491 -18.82 -24.87 -15.09
C THR A 491 -19.71 -24.65 -13.86
N ASP A 492 -20.93 -24.14 -14.07
CA ASP A 492 -21.88 -23.93 -12.97
C ASP A 492 -22.27 -25.26 -12.32
N GLU A 493 -22.40 -26.34 -13.11
CA GLU A 493 -22.71 -27.70 -12.62
C GLU A 493 -21.59 -28.24 -11.74
N GLU A 494 -20.33 -27.98 -12.09
CA GLU A 494 -19.14 -28.36 -11.29
C GLU A 494 -19.07 -27.58 -10.00
N VAL A 495 -19.37 -26.27 -10.03
CA VAL A 495 -19.47 -25.40 -8.84
C VAL A 495 -20.54 -25.91 -7.88
N GLU A 496 -21.74 -26.26 -8.40
CA GLU A 496 -22.81 -26.87 -7.59
C GLU A 496 -22.42 -28.25 -7.05
N ALA A 497 -21.73 -29.06 -7.83
CA ALA A 497 -21.24 -30.37 -7.38
C ALA A 497 -20.22 -30.22 -6.25
N ALA A 498 -19.31 -29.26 -6.35
CA ALA A 498 -18.34 -28.92 -5.29
C ALA A 498 -19.04 -28.43 -4.01
N ALA A 499 -20.06 -27.59 -4.15
CA ALA A 499 -20.87 -27.13 -3.02
C ALA A 499 -21.64 -28.26 -2.33
N ARG A 500 -22.21 -29.19 -3.11
CA ARG A 500 -22.88 -30.40 -2.58
C ARG A 500 -21.90 -31.31 -1.84
N LEU A 501 -20.69 -31.49 -2.38
CA LEU A 501 -19.64 -32.29 -1.74
C LEU A 501 -19.28 -31.70 -0.39
N ALA A 502 -19.07 -30.37 -0.33
CA ALA A 502 -18.74 -29.65 0.88
C ALA A 502 -19.89 -29.57 1.90
N GLY A 503 -21.14 -29.85 1.48
CA GLY A 503 -22.33 -29.66 2.32
C GLY A 503 -22.81 -28.19 2.36
N ALA A 504 -22.35 -27.35 1.43
CA ALA A 504 -22.69 -25.93 1.34
C ALA A 504 -23.98 -25.64 0.58
N ASP A 505 -24.38 -26.50 -0.37
CA ASP A 505 -25.53 -26.30 -1.26
C ASP A 505 -26.82 -25.97 -0.49
N GLY A 506 -27.03 -26.62 0.67
CA GLY A 506 -28.25 -26.44 1.47
C GLY A 506 -28.42 -24.99 1.94
N PHE A 507 -27.40 -24.37 2.51
CA PHE A 507 -27.52 -22.97 2.95
C PHE A 507 -27.46 -21.99 1.77
N ILE A 508 -26.66 -22.28 0.72
CA ILE A 508 -26.56 -21.41 -0.46
C ILE A 508 -27.95 -21.22 -1.10
N ARG A 509 -28.76 -22.29 -1.25
CA ARG A 509 -30.12 -22.21 -1.80
C ARG A 509 -31.09 -21.40 -0.93
N HIS A 510 -30.77 -21.16 0.33
CA HIS A 510 -31.58 -20.32 1.22
C HIS A 510 -31.19 -18.84 1.17
N LEU A 511 -30.07 -18.49 0.52
CA LEU A 511 -29.71 -17.11 0.27
C LEU A 511 -30.67 -16.45 -0.75
N PRO A 512 -30.88 -15.13 -0.70
CA PRO A 512 -31.87 -14.46 -1.55
C PRO A 512 -31.75 -14.79 -3.05
N ASP A 513 -30.52 -14.82 -3.58
CA ASP A 513 -30.25 -15.11 -5.00
C ASP A 513 -29.46 -16.43 -5.18
N GLY A 514 -29.47 -17.32 -4.17
CA GLY A 514 -28.75 -18.58 -4.20
C GLY A 514 -27.27 -18.42 -4.52
N TYR A 515 -26.77 -19.14 -5.53
CA TYR A 515 -25.38 -19.07 -6.00
C TYR A 515 -24.99 -17.71 -6.56
N GLN A 516 -25.95 -16.89 -7.01
CA GLN A 516 -25.71 -15.54 -7.54
C GLN A 516 -25.74 -14.46 -6.44
N THR A 517 -25.97 -14.84 -5.19
CA THR A 517 -25.91 -13.89 -4.07
C THR A 517 -24.53 -13.24 -4.00
N VAL A 518 -24.49 -11.91 -4.07
CA VAL A 518 -23.27 -11.14 -4.01
C VAL A 518 -22.81 -11.01 -2.56
N LEU A 519 -21.61 -11.50 -2.29
CA LEU A 519 -20.93 -11.31 -1.02
C LEU A 519 -20.15 -10.01 -1.05
N THR A 520 -20.34 -9.17 -0.02
CA THR A 520 -19.49 -8.01 0.24
C THR A 520 -18.26 -8.44 1.07
N SER A 521 -17.27 -7.56 1.20
CA SER A 521 -15.98 -7.87 1.82
C SER A 521 -16.08 -8.85 3.01
N GLU A 522 -15.30 -9.94 2.94
CA GLU A 522 -15.20 -11.00 3.96
C GLU A 522 -16.50 -11.79 4.24
N GLY A 523 -17.53 -11.65 3.39
CA GLY A 523 -18.78 -12.37 3.58
C GLY A 523 -19.50 -12.01 4.88
N GLY A 524 -19.56 -10.73 5.25
CA GLY A 524 -20.08 -10.23 6.52
C GLY A 524 -21.52 -10.63 6.86
N SER A 525 -22.30 -11.11 5.88
CA SER A 525 -23.65 -11.68 6.05
C SER A 525 -23.66 -13.18 6.39
N LEU A 526 -22.52 -13.86 6.26
CA LEU A 526 -22.41 -15.31 6.49
C LEU A 526 -21.82 -15.59 7.88
N SER A 527 -22.31 -16.65 8.52
CA SER A 527 -21.70 -17.18 9.74
C SER A 527 -20.30 -17.75 9.46
N GLN A 528 -19.47 -17.89 10.50
CA GLN A 528 -18.14 -18.48 10.37
C GLN A 528 -18.18 -19.89 9.77
N GLY A 529 -19.16 -20.69 10.14
CA GLY A 529 -19.32 -22.05 9.60
C GLY A 529 -19.70 -22.06 8.12
N GLU A 530 -20.58 -21.18 7.66
CA GLU A 530 -20.93 -21.04 6.25
C GLU A 530 -19.73 -20.59 5.41
N ARG A 531 -18.92 -19.65 5.92
CA ARG A 531 -17.66 -19.27 5.27
C ARG A 531 -16.70 -20.46 5.13
N GLN A 532 -16.58 -21.27 6.18
CA GLN A 532 -15.75 -22.49 6.15
C GLN A 532 -16.25 -23.51 5.14
N LEU A 533 -17.57 -23.72 5.03
CA LEU A 533 -18.15 -24.58 4.00
C LEU A 533 -17.86 -24.09 2.58
N LEU A 534 -17.87 -22.77 2.33
CA LEU A 534 -17.46 -22.20 1.04
C LEU A 534 -15.97 -22.42 0.76
N ASN A 535 -15.10 -22.35 1.78
CA ASN A 535 -13.67 -22.65 1.63
C ASN A 535 -13.43 -24.12 1.25
N ILE A 536 -14.18 -25.05 1.88
CA ILE A 536 -14.16 -26.47 1.52
C ILE A 536 -14.66 -26.66 0.09
N ALA A 537 -15.75 -25.98 -0.32
CA ALA A 537 -16.28 -26.03 -1.68
C ALA A 537 -15.27 -25.51 -2.71
N ARG A 538 -14.54 -24.43 -2.38
CA ARG A 538 -13.44 -23.90 -3.21
C ARG A 538 -12.35 -24.95 -3.44
N ALA A 539 -11.90 -25.62 -2.37
CA ALA A 539 -10.92 -26.70 -2.46
C ALA A 539 -11.46 -27.92 -3.22
N ALA A 540 -12.76 -28.24 -3.08
CA ALA A 540 -13.41 -29.30 -3.82
C ALA A 540 -13.50 -28.98 -5.33
N CYS A 541 -13.77 -27.73 -5.70
CA CYS A 541 -13.80 -27.25 -7.08
C CYS A 541 -12.43 -27.36 -7.76
N ALA A 542 -11.34 -27.10 -7.02
CA ALA A 542 -9.97 -27.27 -7.51
C ALA A 542 -9.61 -28.74 -7.78
N ASN A 543 -10.24 -29.68 -7.07
CA ASN A 543 -10.06 -31.14 -7.20
C ASN A 543 -8.58 -31.61 -7.18
N PRO A 544 -7.76 -31.20 -6.23
CA PRO A 544 -6.33 -31.53 -6.19
C PRO A 544 -6.08 -32.93 -5.60
N PRO A 545 -4.98 -33.63 -5.96
CA PRO A 545 -4.59 -34.92 -5.40
C PRO A 545 -4.02 -34.81 -3.98
N VAL A 546 -3.48 -33.65 -3.60
CA VAL A 546 -2.94 -33.38 -2.26
C VAL A 546 -3.71 -32.24 -1.63
N LEU A 547 -4.12 -32.43 -0.38
CA LEU A 547 -4.84 -31.46 0.44
C LEU A 547 -4.03 -31.07 1.67
N ILE A 548 -4.05 -29.79 1.98
CA ILE A 548 -3.51 -29.20 3.20
C ILE A 548 -4.68 -28.57 3.95
N LEU A 549 -4.92 -29.07 5.16
CA LEU A 549 -6.07 -28.67 5.96
C LEU A 549 -5.58 -28.08 7.27
N ASP A 550 -5.89 -26.81 7.51
CA ASP A 550 -5.66 -26.14 8.79
C ASP A 550 -7.00 -26.04 9.53
N GLU A 551 -7.19 -26.92 10.52
CA GLU A 551 -8.46 -27.10 11.20
C GLU A 551 -8.55 -26.23 12.45
N ALA A 552 -9.25 -25.10 12.37
CA ALA A 552 -9.72 -24.37 13.55
C ALA A 552 -11.22 -24.11 13.46
N THR A 553 -11.97 -24.78 14.32
CA THR A 553 -13.44 -24.69 14.38
C THR A 553 -13.93 -24.21 15.76
N SER A 554 -13.13 -23.40 16.43
CA SER A 554 -13.40 -22.89 17.79
C SER A 554 -14.47 -21.81 17.78
N SER A 555 -15.65 -21.94 17.47
CA SER A 555 -16.77 -20.96 17.59
C SER A 555 -17.91 -21.24 16.62
N ILE A 556 -18.06 -22.51 16.19
CA ILE A 556 -19.09 -22.93 15.25
C ILE A 556 -20.14 -23.73 16.02
N ASP A 557 -21.42 -23.57 15.67
CA ASP A 557 -22.51 -24.34 16.25
C ASP A 557 -22.39 -25.83 15.89
N THR A 558 -22.84 -26.71 16.77
CA THR A 558 -22.70 -28.18 16.66
C THR A 558 -23.32 -28.77 15.37
N ARG A 559 -24.36 -28.13 14.80
CA ARG A 559 -24.98 -28.62 13.57
C ARG A 559 -24.09 -28.32 12.35
N THR A 560 -23.62 -27.11 12.22
CA THR A 560 -22.72 -26.69 11.14
C THR A 560 -21.37 -27.40 11.25
N GLU A 561 -20.87 -27.62 12.46
CA GLU A 561 -19.69 -28.42 12.73
C GLU A 561 -19.75 -29.82 12.12
N LYS A 562 -20.87 -30.56 12.33
CA LYS A 562 -21.09 -31.87 11.71
C LYS A 562 -21.14 -31.82 10.19
N LEU A 563 -21.64 -30.73 9.60
CA LEU A 563 -21.63 -30.52 8.14
C LEU A 563 -20.21 -30.33 7.63
N ILE A 564 -19.41 -29.52 8.32
CA ILE A 564 -18.00 -29.31 8.02
C ILE A 564 -17.23 -30.62 8.08
N GLU A 565 -17.36 -31.40 9.18
CA GLU A 565 -16.69 -32.70 9.32
C GLU A 565 -17.04 -33.64 8.15
N LYS A 566 -18.33 -33.77 7.81
CA LYS A 566 -18.76 -34.60 6.67
C LYS A 566 -18.25 -34.09 5.33
N GLY A 567 -18.24 -32.77 5.12
CA GLY A 567 -17.67 -32.13 3.93
C GLY A 567 -16.17 -32.41 3.80
N MET A 568 -15.44 -32.25 4.91
CA MET A 568 -14.02 -32.55 4.98
C MET A 568 -13.71 -34.02 4.71
N ASP A 569 -14.43 -34.95 5.34
CA ASP A 569 -14.25 -36.41 5.10
C ASP A 569 -14.45 -36.79 3.62
N ARG A 570 -15.49 -36.23 2.97
CA ARG A 570 -15.71 -36.42 1.54
C ARG A 570 -14.61 -35.82 0.69
N LEU A 571 -14.14 -34.62 1.07
CA LEU A 571 -13.06 -33.96 0.36
C LEU A 571 -11.74 -34.73 0.48
N MET A 572 -11.46 -35.32 1.64
CA MET A 572 -10.24 -36.08 1.90
C MET A 572 -10.20 -37.47 1.23
N ALA A 573 -11.35 -38.03 0.86
CA ALA A 573 -11.44 -39.40 0.34
C ALA A 573 -10.57 -39.59 -0.92
N GLY A 574 -9.68 -40.59 -0.89
CA GLY A 574 -8.82 -40.97 -2.02
C GLY A 574 -7.62 -40.01 -2.27
N ARG A 575 -7.40 -39.01 -1.43
CA ARG A 575 -6.34 -38.01 -1.61
C ARG A 575 -5.26 -38.14 -0.55
N THR A 576 -4.07 -37.64 -0.83
CA THR A 576 -3.03 -37.44 0.17
C THR A 576 -3.36 -36.18 0.97
N VAL A 577 -3.40 -36.29 2.29
CA VAL A 577 -3.91 -35.22 3.15
C VAL A 577 -2.93 -34.91 4.28
N PHE A 578 -2.58 -33.65 4.41
CA PHE A 578 -1.87 -33.11 5.55
C PHE A 578 -2.83 -32.28 6.40
N VAL A 579 -3.05 -32.69 7.66
CA VAL A 579 -3.98 -32.00 8.56
C VAL A 579 -3.23 -31.42 9.74
N ILE A 580 -3.38 -30.12 9.97
CA ILE A 580 -3.03 -29.52 11.26
C ILE A 580 -4.24 -29.72 12.16
N ALA A 581 -4.11 -30.68 13.08
CA ALA A 581 -5.25 -31.11 13.84
C ALA A 581 -5.36 -30.34 15.17
N HIS A 582 -6.49 -29.68 15.35
CA HIS A 582 -6.92 -29.09 16.62
C HIS A 582 -8.01 -29.94 17.32
N ARG A 583 -8.43 -31.05 16.71
CA ARG A 583 -9.44 -31.98 17.24
C ARG A 583 -8.94 -33.41 17.26
N LEU A 584 -9.24 -34.09 18.35
CA LEU A 584 -8.90 -35.48 18.53
C LEU A 584 -9.60 -36.44 17.55
N SER A 585 -10.83 -36.10 17.10
CA SER A 585 -11.57 -36.89 16.10
C SER A 585 -10.84 -36.96 14.76
N THR A 586 -10.30 -35.85 14.30
CA THR A 586 -9.56 -35.77 13.05
C THR A 586 -8.22 -36.50 13.11
N VAL A 587 -7.57 -36.48 14.27
CA VAL A 587 -6.30 -37.18 14.53
C VAL A 587 -6.49 -38.68 14.51
N ARG A 588 -7.51 -39.18 15.21
CA ARG A 588 -7.78 -40.62 15.39
C ARG A 588 -7.87 -41.40 14.09
N ASN A 589 -8.48 -40.81 13.07
CA ASN A 589 -8.68 -41.45 11.78
C ASN A 589 -7.51 -41.25 10.80
N SER A 590 -6.34 -40.77 11.27
CA SER A 590 -5.17 -40.56 10.43
C SER A 590 -4.29 -41.82 10.39
N LYS A 591 -3.71 -42.09 9.20
CA LYS A 591 -2.81 -43.25 8.98
C LYS A 591 -1.46 -43.06 9.67
N ALA A 592 -1.04 -41.82 9.83
CA ALA A 592 0.14 -41.48 10.61
C ALA A 592 -0.08 -40.13 11.34
N ILE A 593 0.37 -40.09 12.58
CA ILE A 593 0.33 -38.92 13.43
C ILE A 593 1.77 -38.52 13.71
N MET A 594 2.09 -37.26 13.46
CA MET A 594 3.39 -36.66 13.74
C MET A 594 3.24 -35.70 14.91
N VAL A 595 3.87 -36.03 16.04
CA VAL A 595 3.86 -35.17 17.23
C VAL A 595 5.07 -34.25 17.13
N LEU A 596 4.81 -32.95 17.07
CA LEU A 596 5.84 -31.91 16.98
C LEU A 596 6.01 -31.21 18.32
N GLU A 597 7.25 -31.02 18.71
CA GLU A 597 7.65 -30.20 19.85
C GLU A 597 8.92 -29.41 19.50
N GLN A 598 8.88 -28.10 19.73
CA GLN A 598 10.01 -27.20 19.46
C GLN A 598 10.69 -27.40 18.09
N GLY A 599 9.88 -27.59 17.05
CA GLY A 599 10.37 -27.72 15.67
C GLY A 599 10.94 -29.09 15.28
N SER A 600 10.77 -30.11 16.12
CA SER A 600 11.22 -31.49 15.84
C SER A 600 10.06 -32.46 15.95
N ILE A 601 10.10 -33.56 15.17
CA ILE A 601 9.15 -34.67 15.30
C ILE A 601 9.66 -35.57 16.42
N ILE A 602 8.94 -35.60 17.55
CA ILE A 602 9.32 -36.39 18.74
C ILE A 602 8.68 -37.78 18.77
N GLU A 603 7.49 -37.92 18.18
CA GLU A 603 6.77 -39.21 18.10
C GLU A 603 6.12 -39.34 16.72
N ARG A 604 6.05 -40.55 16.20
CA ARG A 604 5.35 -40.90 14.98
C ARG A 604 4.72 -42.29 15.11
N GLY A 605 3.52 -42.48 14.62
CA GLY A 605 2.79 -43.73 14.63
C GLY A 605 1.33 -43.55 14.25
N ASP A 606 0.54 -44.60 14.38
CA ASP A 606 -0.91 -44.47 14.34
C ASP A 606 -1.48 -44.17 15.74
N HIS A 607 -2.79 -44.06 15.85
CA HIS A 607 -3.46 -43.72 17.10
C HIS A 607 -3.18 -44.75 18.24
N GLU A 608 -3.25 -46.03 17.93
CA GLU A 608 -3.09 -47.10 18.91
C GLU A 608 -1.62 -47.25 19.35
N ASP A 609 -0.70 -47.18 18.37
CA ASP A 609 0.74 -47.21 18.64
C ASP A 609 1.18 -46.08 19.59
N LEU A 610 0.71 -44.86 19.33
CA LEU A 610 1.08 -43.70 20.14
C LEU A 610 0.42 -43.68 21.52
N LEU A 611 -0.78 -44.23 21.66
CA LEU A 611 -1.40 -44.42 22.98
C LEU A 611 -0.64 -45.44 23.80
N ALA A 612 -0.18 -46.54 23.19
CA ALA A 612 0.59 -47.59 23.89
C ALA A 612 1.96 -47.10 24.35
N GLN A 613 2.55 -46.11 23.70
CA GLN A 613 3.84 -45.53 24.09
C GLN A 613 3.75 -44.64 25.35
N HIS A 614 2.53 -44.24 25.78
CA HIS A 614 2.32 -43.34 26.93
C HIS A 614 3.15 -42.04 26.88
N GLY A 615 3.49 -41.58 25.69
CA GLY A 615 4.32 -40.41 25.43
C GLY A 615 3.55 -39.08 25.39
N ARG A 616 4.05 -38.11 24.61
CA ARG A 616 3.44 -36.78 24.50
C ARG A 616 2.04 -36.83 23.87
N TYR A 617 1.84 -37.70 22.88
CA TYR A 617 0.53 -37.91 22.28
C TYR A 617 -0.51 -38.39 23.30
N TYR A 618 -0.12 -39.35 24.18
CA TYR A 618 -1.01 -39.85 25.23
C TYR A 618 -1.42 -38.74 26.19
N GLN A 619 -0.46 -37.86 26.59
CA GLN A 619 -0.75 -36.71 27.46
C GLN A 619 -1.72 -35.72 26.81
N LEU A 620 -1.55 -35.42 25.51
CA LEU A 620 -2.45 -34.57 24.72
C LEU A 620 -3.85 -35.20 24.59
N TYR A 621 -3.91 -36.51 24.34
CA TYR A 621 -5.17 -37.22 24.16
C TYR A 621 -5.98 -37.34 25.45
N THR A 622 -5.33 -37.58 26.60
CA THR A 622 -5.97 -37.71 27.91
C THR A 622 -6.24 -36.37 28.60
N GLY A 623 -5.91 -35.26 28.00
CA GLY A 623 -6.10 -33.92 28.56
C GLY A 623 -5.11 -33.57 29.67
N GLN A 624 -4.02 -34.32 29.83
CA GLN A 624 -2.92 -34.02 30.77
C GLN A 624 -2.00 -32.93 30.22
N ALA A 625 -2.11 -32.61 28.93
CA ALA A 625 -1.46 -31.50 28.26
C ALA A 625 -2.42 -30.85 27.26
N GLU A 626 -2.28 -29.55 27.03
CA GLU A 626 -3.13 -28.80 26.08
C GLU A 626 -2.70 -29.02 24.65
N LEU A 627 -3.70 -29.25 23.78
CA LEU A 627 -3.55 -29.29 22.30
C LEU A 627 -3.39 -27.89 21.66
N ALA A 628 -3.33 -26.84 22.46
CA ALA A 628 -3.49 -25.42 22.12
C ALA A 628 -3.01 -24.96 20.75
#